data_73ba72f611ed193ebabc2b26901c9c96
#
_entry.id   73ba72f611ed193ebabc2b26901c9c96
#
_cell.length_a   1.000
_cell.length_b   1.000
_cell.length_c   1.000
_cell.angle_alpha   90.00
_cell.angle_beta   90.00
_cell.angle_gamma   90.00
#
_symmetry.space_group_name_H-M   'P 1'
#
loop_
_entity.id
_entity.type
_entity.pdbx_description
1 polymer ?
#
loop_
_entity_poly.entity_id
_entity_poly.type
_entity_poly.pdbx_seq_one_letter_code
_entity_poly.pdbx_strand_id
1 'polypeptide(L)'
;MKIRWIRFADSFEELRLELNKRTCASIVIDDRSVLLVHHNDEFYLVKNKCPHQGSKLDRAVCEDGKIVCPWHHYGFDLKTGRGGGLYLENYPIEEKEDGLYAGFEYFSWF
;
A
#
# COMPACT_ATOMS: atom_id res chain seq x y z
N MET A 1 17.41 -11.05 3.16
CA MET A 1 16.74 -9.77 3.42
C MET A 1 16.08 -9.76 4.77
N LYS A 2 16.03 -8.61 5.40
CA LYS A 2 15.39 -8.42 6.69
C LYS A 2 14.15 -7.54 6.51
N ILE A 3 13.21 -7.67 7.46
CA ILE A 3 12.00 -6.85 7.46
C ILE A 3 12.06 -5.94 8.68
N ARG A 4 11.88 -4.65 8.44
CA ARG A 4 11.77 -3.65 9.49
C ARG A 4 10.30 -3.31 9.69
N TRP A 5 9.80 -3.51 10.90
CA TRP A 5 8.41 -3.23 11.24
C TRP A 5 8.29 -1.84 11.84
N ILE A 6 7.44 -1.02 11.25
CA ILE A 6 7.25 0.37 11.67
C ILE A 6 5.78 0.59 12.00
N ARG A 7 5.51 1.07 13.21
CA ARG A 7 4.17 1.41 13.65
C ARG A 7 3.67 2.61 12.84
N PHE A 8 2.47 2.51 12.28
CA PHE A 8 1.93 3.59 11.44
C PHE A 8 0.49 4.00 11.78
N ALA A 9 -0.20 3.26 12.62
CA ALA A 9 -1.57 3.57 13.02
C ALA A 9 -1.91 2.89 14.35
N ASP A 10 -2.93 3.40 15.02
CA ASP A 10 -3.39 2.82 16.28
C ASP A 10 -4.29 1.60 16.04
N SER A 11 -5.11 1.64 14.99
CA SER A 11 -6.08 0.58 14.72
C SER A 11 -6.60 0.65 13.30
N PHE A 12 -7.28 -0.40 12.86
CA PHE A 12 -7.98 -0.40 11.57
C PHE A 12 -9.10 0.64 11.52
N GLU A 13 -9.71 0.95 12.66
CA GLU A 13 -10.73 1.99 12.75
C GLU A 13 -10.14 3.36 12.40
N GLU A 14 -8.94 3.65 12.89
CA GLU A 14 -8.22 4.88 12.54
C GLU A 14 -7.97 4.95 11.04
N LEU A 15 -7.62 3.84 10.40
CA LEU A 15 -7.40 3.81 8.95
C LEU A 15 -8.69 4.10 8.18
N ARG A 16 -9.83 3.61 8.65
CA ARG A 16 -11.11 3.91 8.02
C ARG A 16 -11.44 5.39 8.10
N LEU A 17 -11.18 6.00 9.24
CA LEU A 17 -11.38 7.44 9.42
C LEU A 17 -10.43 8.25 8.53
N GLU A 18 -9.19 7.84 8.42
CA GLU A 18 -8.19 8.46 7.56
C GLU A 18 -8.63 8.47 6.10
N LEU A 19 -9.16 7.36 5.62
CA LEU A 19 -9.66 7.23 4.25
C LEU A 19 -10.91 8.06 3.99
N ASN A 20 -11.74 8.30 5.01
CA ASN A 20 -12.96 9.11 4.91
C ASN A 20 -13.82 8.71 3.70
N LYS A 21 -14.20 7.43 3.62
CA LYS A 21 -15.01 6.83 2.55
C LYS A 21 -14.30 6.68 1.21
N ARG A 22 -13.04 7.10 1.09
CA ARG A 22 -12.26 6.85 -0.12
C ARG A 22 -11.72 5.42 -0.10
N THR A 23 -11.47 4.87 -1.28
CA THR A 23 -10.88 3.53 -1.39
C THR A 23 -9.38 3.55 -1.22
N CYS A 24 -8.73 4.68 -1.46
CA CYS A 24 -7.29 4.79 -1.27
C CYS A 24 -6.87 6.21 -0.92
N ALA A 25 -5.73 6.34 -0.26
CA ALA A 25 -5.14 7.62 0.12
C ALA A 25 -3.63 7.49 0.26
N SER A 26 -2.92 8.55 -0.09
CA SER A 26 -1.48 8.63 0.15
C SER A 26 -1.21 8.91 1.62
N ILE A 27 -0.30 8.14 2.20
CA ILE A 27 0.19 8.36 3.56
C ILE A 27 1.72 8.29 3.55
N VAL A 28 2.33 8.79 4.61
CA VAL A 28 3.79 8.73 4.77
C VAL A 28 4.11 7.84 5.95
N ILE A 29 4.96 6.85 5.71
CA ILE A 29 5.46 5.95 6.76
C ILE A 29 6.99 5.98 6.69
N ASP A 30 7.63 6.49 7.74
CA ASP A 30 9.11 6.57 7.81
C ASP A 30 9.70 7.21 6.54
N ASP A 31 9.21 8.40 6.19
CA ASP A 31 9.62 9.18 5.01
C ASP A 31 9.33 8.53 3.67
N ARG A 32 8.55 7.45 3.64
CA ARG A 32 8.15 6.79 2.40
C ARG A 32 6.72 7.16 2.05
N SER A 33 6.49 7.48 0.78
CA SER A 33 5.14 7.68 0.27
C SER A 33 4.52 6.33 -0.03
N VAL A 34 3.43 6.04 0.65
CA VAL A 34 2.74 4.75 0.58
C VAL A 34 1.27 5.00 0.26
N LEU A 35 0.69 4.14 -0.55
CA LEU A 35 -0.74 4.19 -0.82
C LEU A 35 -1.47 3.21 0.09
N LEU A 36 -2.37 3.74 0.91
CA LEU A 36 -3.26 2.94 1.73
C LEU A 36 -4.50 2.61 0.92
N VAL A 37 -4.86 1.34 0.82
CA VAL A 37 -6.01 0.88 0.04
C VAL A 37 -6.93 0.06 0.91
N HIS A 38 -8.24 0.29 0.79
CA HIS A 38 -9.27 -0.48 1.47
C HIS A 38 -10.15 -1.15 0.44
N HIS A 39 -10.21 -2.50 0.48
CA HIS A 39 -10.99 -3.29 -0.46
C HIS A 39 -11.49 -4.56 0.23
N ASN A 40 -12.80 -4.84 0.14
CA ASN A 40 -13.44 -6.01 0.76
C ASN A 40 -13.09 -6.20 2.24
N ASP A 41 -13.22 -5.11 3.01
CA ASP A 41 -12.92 -5.06 4.44
C ASP A 41 -11.46 -5.37 4.81
N GLU A 42 -10.57 -5.38 3.83
CA GLU A 42 -9.13 -5.54 4.06
C GLU A 42 -8.38 -4.28 3.69
N PHE A 43 -7.27 -4.04 4.39
CA PHE A 43 -6.38 -2.92 4.11
C PHE A 43 -5.10 -3.41 3.48
N TYR A 44 -4.60 -2.64 2.52
CA TYR A 44 -3.36 -2.94 1.82
C TYR A 44 -2.47 -1.71 1.81
N LEU A 45 -1.17 -1.93 1.87
CA LEU A 45 -0.18 -0.88 1.68
C LEU A 45 0.64 -1.22 0.45
N VAL A 46 0.68 -0.29 -0.49
CA VAL A 46 1.48 -0.47 -1.71
C VAL A 46 2.36 0.74 -1.93
N LYS A 47 3.44 0.55 -2.66
CA LYS A 47 4.32 1.65 -3.03
C LYS A 47 3.53 2.69 -3.83
N ASN A 48 3.63 3.96 -3.46
CA ASN A 48 2.90 5.04 -4.14
C ASN A 48 3.64 5.48 -5.40
N LYS A 49 3.87 4.52 -6.29
CA LYS A 49 4.57 4.76 -7.54
C LYS A 49 4.24 3.67 -8.54
N CYS A 50 3.68 4.07 -9.69
CA CYS A 50 3.37 3.11 -10.74
C CYS A 50 4.67 2.54 -11.32
N PRO A 51 4.86 1.19 -11.31
CA PRO A 51 6.08 0.61 -11.86
C PRO A 51 6.23 0.79 -13.36
N HIS A 52 5.14 1.11 -14.06
CA HIS A 52 5.16 1.36 -15.50
C HIS A 52 5.74 2.74 -15.84
N GLN A 53 5.36 3.79 -15.12
CA GLN A 53 5.74 5.16 -15.45
C GLN A 53 6.38 5.96 -14.32
N GLY A 54 6.39 5.45 -13.11
CA GLY A 54 6.91 6.18 -11.99
C GLY A 54 5.99 7.27 -11.46
N SER A 55 4.76 7.38 -11.95
CA SER A 55 3.77 8.32 -11.46
C SER A 55 3.21 7.91 -10.12
N LYS A 56 2.79 8.89 -9.32
CA LYS A 56 2.11 8.58 -8.06
C LYS A 56 0.77 7.90 -8.32
N LEU A 57 0.37 7.03 -7.39
CA LEU A 57 -0.88 6.28 -7.48
C LEU A 57 -1.99 6.88 -6.61
N ASP A 58 -1.82 8.11 -6.11
CA ASP A 58 -2.79 8.75 -5.24
C ASP A 58 -4.15 8.99 -5.91
N ARG A 59 -4.20 8.99 -7.23
CA ARG A 59 -5.44 9.09 -8.02
C ARG A 59 -5.86 7.77 -8.65
N ALA A 60 -5.21 6.69 -8.28
CA ALA A 60 -5.56 5.38 -8.79
C ALA A 60 -6.94 4.95 -8.32
N VAL A 61 -7.59 4.11 -9.10
CA VAL A 61 -8.90 3.55 -8.79
C VAL A 61 -8.72 2.08 -8.41
N CYS A 62 -9.41 1.66 -7.35
CA CYS A 62 -9.43 0.26 -6.96
C CYS A 62 -10.63 -0.42 -7.64
N GLU A 63 -10.37 -1.37 -8.54
CA GLU A 63 -11.39 -2.13 -9.24
C GLU A 63 -11.06 -3.62 -9.21
N ASP A 64 -12.04 -4.44 -8.83
CA ASP A 64 -11.92 -5.91 -8.85
C ASP A 64 -10.67 -6.44 -8.15
N GLY A 65 -10.29 -5.83 -7.03
CA GLY A 65 -9.10 -6.23 -6.27
C GLY A 65 -7.78 -5.79 -6.90
N LYS A 66 -7.83 -4.82 -7.80
CA LYS A 66 -6.65 -4.25 -8.45
C LYS A 66 -6.58 -2.76 -8.26
N ILE A 67 -5.36 -2.24 -8.16
CA ILE A 67 -5.09 -0.80 -8.25
C ILE A 67 -4.82 -0.49 -9.71
N VAL A 68 -5.63 0.40 -10.29
CA VAL A 68 -5.52 0.77 -11.70
C VAL A 68 -4.86 2.14 -11.82
N CYS A 69 -3.72 2.18 -12.50
CA CYS A 69 -3.00 3.42 -12.75
C CYS A 69 -3.82 4.32 -13.68
N PRO A 70 -4.04 5.61 -13.33
CA PRO A 70 -4.91 6.48 -14.12
C PRO A 70 -4.36 6.82 -15.51
N TRP A 71 -3.06 6.66 -15.74
CA TRP A 71 -2.45 7.09 -16.99
C TRP A 71 -2.60 6.11 -18.15
N HIS A 72 -2.50 4.80 -17.88
CA HIS A 72 -2.58 3.80 -18.93
C HIS A 72 -3.46 2.62 -18.54
N HIS A 73 -4.24 2.76 -17.49
CA HIS A 73 -5.16 1.72 -17.01
C HIS A 73 -4.49 0.38 -16.70
N TYR A 74 -3.19 0.40 -16.36
CA TYR A 74 -2.53 -0.80 -15.86
C TYR A 74 -3.08 -1.16 -14.49
N GLY A 75 -3.56 -2.40 -14.36
CA GLY A 75 -4.10 -2.89 -13.11
C GLY A 75 -3.07 -3.78 -12.40
N PHE A 76 -2.87 -3.52 -11.11
CA PHE A 76 -1.98 -4.30 -10.25
C PHE A 76 -2.80 -5.00 -9.18
N ASP A 77 -2.66 -6.32 -9.07
CA ASP A 77 -3.39 -7.11 -8.08
C ASP A 77 -2.96 -6.70 -6.67
N LEU A 78 -3.93 -6.42 -5.79
CA LEU A 78 -3.65 -5.97 -4.43
C LEU A 78 -2.96 -7.03 -3.58
N LYS A 79 -3.21 -8.31 -3.85
CA LYS A 79 -2.62 -9.40 -3.08
C LYS A 79 -1.23 -9.78 -3.55
N THR A 80 -1.01 -9.79 -4.86
CA THR A 80 0.26 -10.22 -5.44
C THR A 80 1.15 -9.09 -5.92
N GLY A 81 0.59 -7.91 -6.19
CA GLY A 81 1.30 -6.77 -6.76
C GLY A 81 1.55 -6.88 -8.25
N ARG A 82 1.09 -7.95 -8.91
CA ARG A 82 1.40 -8.21 -10.31
C ARG A 82 0.38 -7.64 -11.26
N GLY A 83 0.84 -7.14 -12.39
CA GLY A 83 0.00 -6.65 -13.47
C GLY A 83 0.83 -6.22 -14.67
N GLY A 84 0.38 -6.58 -15.88
CA GLY A 84 1.04 -6.17 -17.11
C GLY A 84 2.51 -6.56 -17.23
N GLY A 85 2.92 -7.67 -16.61
CA GLY A 85 4.32 -8.08 -16.60
C GLY A 85 5.19 -7.31 -15.61
N LEU A 86 4.58 -6.44 -14.82
CA LEU A 86 5.26 -5.60 -13.83
C LEU A 86 4.84 -5.98 -12.41
N TYR A 87 5.53 -5.43 -11.43
CA TYR A 87 5.26 -5.70 -10.02
C TYR A 87 5.15 -4.39 -9.24
N LEU A 88 4.01 -4.19 -8.60
CA LEU A 88 3.82 -3.10 -7.65
C LEU A 88 4.15 -3.62 -6.25
N GLU A 89 5.19 -3.06 -5.64
CA GLU A 89 5.63 -3.47 -4.32
C GLU A 89 4.53 -3.22 -3.29
N ASN A 90 4.22 -4.25 -2.49
CA ASN A 90 3.28 -4.12 -1.39
C ASN A 90 3.99 -4.41 -0.07
N TYR A 91 3.40 -3.93 1.03
CA TYR A 91 3.97 -4.04 2.35
C TYR A 91 3.00 -4.75 3.28
N PRO A 92 3.42 -5.78 4.00
CA PRO A 92 2.54 -6.47 4.93
C PRO A 92 2.14 -5.57 6.09
N ILE A 93 0.93 -5.77 6.60
CA ILE A 93 0.42 -5.11 7.79
C ILE A 93 0.29 -6.16 8.88
N GLU A 94 0.82 -5.87 10.05
CA GLU A 94 0.70 -6.74 11.22
C GLU A 94 0.03 -5.97 12.35
N GLU A 95 -1.02 -6.55 12.92
CA GLU A 95 -1.69 -5.99 14.08
C GLU A 95 -1.04 -6.51 15.35
N LYS A 96 -0.63 -5.58 16.23
CA LYS A 96 -0.07 -5.88 17.54
C LYS A 96 -0.90 -5.18 18.61
N GLU A 97 -0.62 -5.47 19.89
CA GLU A 97 -1.39 -4.90 21.00
C GLU A 97 -1.40 -3.38 21.02
N ASP A 98 -0.30 -2.76 20.61
CA ASP A 98 -0.14 -1.31 20.66
C ASP A 98 -0.42 -0.60 19.33
N GLY A 99 -0.85 -1.34 18.28
CA GLY A 99 -1.21 -0.72 17.02
C GLY A 99 -0.89 -1.57 15.80
N LEU A 100 -0.90 -0.91 14.64
CA LEU A 100 -0.62 -1.55 13.36
C LEU A 100 0.79 -1.23 12.90
N TYR A 101 1.46 -2.23 12.36
CA TYR A 101 2.83 -2.14 11.87
C TYR A 101 2.89 -2.48 10.39
N ALA A 102 3.67 -1.71 9.67
CA ALA A 102 3.98 -1.97 8.25
C ALA A 102 5.37 -2.58 8.17
N GLY A 103 5.51 -3.63 7.35
CA GLY A 103 6.79 -4.30 7.14
C GLY A 103 7.49 -3.82 5.89
N PHE A 104 8.71 -3.34 6.02
CA PHE A 104 9.53 -2.89 4.91
C PHE A 104 10.79 -3.75 4.83
N GLU A 105 11.03 -4.33 3.67
CA GLU A 105 12.25 -5.08 3.44
C GLU A 105 13.42 -4.13 3.32
N TYR A 106 14.55 -4.52 3.89
CA TYR A 106 15.78 -3.78 3.74
C TYR A 106 16.96 -4.74 3.59
N PHE A 107 18.00 -4.23 2.97
CA PHE A 107 19.22 -4.98 2.77
C PHE A 107 20.20 -4.68 3.92
N SER A 108 20.71 -5.72 4.54
CA SER A 108 21.68 -5.57 5.64
C SER A 108 22.97 -6.30 5.30
N TRP A 109 24.10 -5.62 5.50
CA TRP A 109 25.42 -6.19 5.31
C TRP A 109 25.95 -6.92 6.57
N PHE A 110 25.18 -6.85 7.66
CA PHE A 110 25.60 -7.40 8.95
C PHE A 110 24.63 -8.44 9.48
#